data_5231bf0984acbf8ee99d4fc4abfc505e
#
_entry.id   5231bf0984acbf8ee99d4fc4abfc505e
#
_cell.length_a   1.000
_cell.length_b   1.000
_cell.length_c   1.000
_cell.angle_alpha   90.00
_cell.angle_beta   90.00
_cell.angle_gamma   90.00
#
_symmetry.space_group_name_H-M   'P 1'
#
loop_
_entity.id
_entity.type
_entity.pdbx_description
1 polymer ?
#
loop_
_entity_poly.entity_id
_entity_poly.type
_entity_poly.pdbx_seq_one_letter_code
_entity_poly.pdbx_strand_id
1 'polypeptide(L)'
;MFSEDHTFAGNPLDRAEHIRRDEEAIQELIKSKEGKYLVFDRLKVHVDEEGQLKWLNPTDLPSLTHQPALLGIDDNKPHFALDLSDTPWVGDKQFADCRTTAMHISGPETGILAQARSQLDWHRKNRFCAVCGSKNRKERGGQVLRCETCERHIFPRTDPVVIMLIIDASNEERCLLGQGKGRMVQSNFYSALAGFIDQGESIDCLLYTSPSPRD
;
A
#
# COMPACT_ATOMS: atom_id res chain seq x y z
N MET A 1 -14.86 -18.23 3.96
CA MET A 1 -15.60 -17.10 3.35
C MET A 1 -14.99 -15.86 3.95
N PHE A 2 -14.07 -15.20 3.26
CA PHE A 2 -13.52 -13.92 3.74
C PHE A 2 -14.58 -12.87 3.43
N SER A 3 -14.97 -12.09 4.44
CA SER A 3 -15.99 -11.07 4.25
C SER A 3 -15.44 -10.00 3.30
N GLU A 4 -16.26 -9.58 2.35
CA GLU A 4 -15.98 -8.48 1.41
C GLU A 4 -15.89 -7.11 2.12
N ASP A 5 -15.94 -7.10 3.45
CA ASP A 5 -16.14 -5.91 4.28
C ASP A 5 -14.85 -5.26 4.80
N HIS A 6 -13.68 -5.74 4.40
CA HIS A 6 -12.43 -5.10 4.83
C HIS A 6 -12.06 -3.93 3.92
N THR A 7 -12.01 -2.72 4.48
CA THR A 7 -11.82 -1.45 3.77
C THR A 7 -10.66 -1.45 2.76
N PHE A 8 -9.57 -2.15 3.01
CA PHE A 8 -8.40 -2.18 2.11
C PHE A 8 -8.18 -3.54 1.44
N ALA A 9 -9.15 -4.45 1.55
CA ALA A 9 -9.19 -5.70 0.81
C ALA A 9 -10.11 -5.56 -0.43
N GLY A 10 -10.19 -6.58 -1.24
CA GLY A 10 -11.12 -6.59 -2.39
C GLY A 10 -10.63 -5.80 -3.60
N ASN A 11 -9.31 -5.59 -3.76
CA ASN A 11 -8.75 -5.07 -4.99
C ASN A 11 -9.19 -5.95 -6.18
N PRO A 12 -9.95 -5.39 -7.17
CA PRO A 12 -10.57 -6.17 -8.24
C PRO A 12 -9.60 -6.54 -9.36
N LEU A 13 -8.40 -5.90 -9.39
CA LEU A 13 -7.44 -6.14 -10.46
C LEU A 13 -6.87 -7.55 -10.39
N ASP A 14 -6.83 -8.25 -11.51
CA ASP A 14 -6.04 -9.47 -11.63
C ASP A 14 -4.57 -9.14 -11.37
N ARG A 15 -3.98 -9.79 -10.39
CA ARG A 15 -2.56 -9.60 -10.01
C ARG A 15 -1.59 -9.97 -11.12
N ALA A 16 -2.03 -10.69 -12.14
CA ALA A 16 -1.27 -11.11 -13.30
C ALA A 16 0.05 -11.83 -12.93
N GLU A 17 0.01 -12.71 -11.93
CA GLU A 17 1.19 -13.36 -11.37
C GLU A 17 1.97 -14.18 -12.42
N HIS A 18 1.27 -14.76 -13.40
CA HIS A 18 1.84 -15.51 -14.51
C HIS A 18 2.67 -14.64 -15.46
N ILE A 19 2.28 -13.36 -15.65
CA ILE A 19 2.99 -12.40 -16.51
C ILE A 19 4.18 -11.78 -15.77
N ARG A 20 4.08 -11.58 -14.44
CA ARG A 20 5.12 -10.85 -13.67
C ARG A 20 6.49 -11.49 -13.70
N ARG A 21 6.60 -12.77 -14.03
CA ARG A 21 7.87 -13.50 -14.15
C ARG A 21 8.56 -13.29 -15.49
N ASP A 22 7.84 -12.76 -16.46
CA ASP A 22 8.32 -12.44 -17.78
C ASP A 22 8.56 -10.93 -17.90
N GLU A 23 9.82 -10.53 -17.89
CA GLU A 23 10.18 -9.10 -17.93
C GLU A 23 9.88 -8.49 -19.32
N GLU A 24 9.93 -9.28 -20.40
CA GLU A 24 9.58 -8.81 -21.74
C GLU A 24 8.09 -8.50 -21.81
N ALA A 25 7.25 -9.38 -21.29
CA ALA A 25 5.81 -9.16 -21.20
C ALA A 25 5.48 -7.91 -20.31
N ILE A 26 6.18 -7.71 -19.21
CA ILE A 26 6.02 -6.48 -18.42
C ILE A 26 6.38 -5.22 -19.21
N GLN A 27 7.45 -5.25 -20.00
CA GLN A 27 7.84 -4.12 -20.84
C GLN A 27 6.81 -3.86 -21.97
N GLU A 28 6.18 -4.88 -22.49
CA GLU A 28 5.09 -4.73 -23.46
C GLU A 28 3.86 -4.09 -22.81
N LEU A 29 3.48 -4.50 -21.61
CA LEU A 29 2.41 -3.87 -20.86
C LEU A 29 2.67 -2.38 -20.58
N ILE A 30 3.90 -2.01 -20.24
CA ILE A 30 4.29 -0.61 -20.01
C ILE A 30 4.18 0.23 -21.28
N LYS A 31 4.46 -0.37 -22.45
CA LYS A 31 4.33 0.29 -23.78
C LYS A 31 2.89 0.33 -24.29
N SER A 32 1.97 -0.36 -23.64
CA SER A 32 0.57 -0.42 -24.08
C SER A 32 -0.05 0.97 -24.08
N LYS A 33 -0.76 1.32 -25.15
CA LYS A 33 -1.52 2.56 -25.26
C LYS A 33 -2.78 2.58 -24.39
N GLU A 34 -3.21 1.43 -23.92
CA GLU A 34 -4.39 1.27 -23.07
C GLU A 34 -4.05 1.24 -21.56
N GLY A 35 -2.77 1.39 -21.22
CA GLY A 35 -2.32 1.44 -19.84
C GLY A 35 -3.00 2.56 -19.04
N LYS A 36 -3.35 2.29 -17.80
CA LYS A 36 -3.92 3.24 -16.86
C LYS A 36 -2.92 3.51 -15.74
N TYR A 37 -2.70 4.76 -15.42
CA TYR A 37 -1.69 5.18 -14.47
C TYR A 37 -2.30 5.97 -13.33
N LEU A 38 -2.18 5.44 -12.12
CA LEU A 38 -2.46 6.15 -10.89
C LEU A 38 -1.17 6.83 -10.44
N VAL A 39 -1.15 8.15 -10.48
CA VAL A 39 0.08 8.91 -10.19
C VAL A 39 0.08 9.47 -8.79
N PHE A 40 1.28 9.57 -8.21
CA PHE A 40 1.51 10.06 -6.87
C PHE A 40 2.59 11.14 -6.86
N ASP A 41 2.42 12.11 -5.98
CA ASP A 41 3.47 13.05 -5.56
C ASP A 41 3.64 12.96 -4.04
N ARG A 42 4.85 12.59 -3.58
CA ARG A 42 5.16 12.45 -2.14
C ARG A 42 4.11 11.62 -1.38
N LEU A 43 3.73 10.49 -1.98
CA LEU A 43 2.72 9.56 -1.47
C LEU A 43 1.29 10.14 -1.34
N LYS A 44 1.02 11.30 -1.90
CA LYS A 44 -0.33 11.80 -2.15
C LYS A 44 -0.80 11.32 -3.51
N VAL A 45 -2.04 10.90 -3.62
CA VAL A 45 -2.62 10.36 -4.86
C VAL A 45 -3.26 11.47 -5.67
N HIS A 46 -3.16 11.37 -7.00
CA HIS A 46 -3.85 12.25 -7.93
C HIS A 46 -5.35 11.98 -7.93
N VAL A 47 -6.14 13.02 -7.73
CA VAL A 47 -7.61 12.98 -7.69
C VAL A 47 -8.22 13.97 -8.67
N ASP A 48 -9.48 13.73 -9.02
CA ASP A 48 -10.29 14.69 -9.77
C ASP A 48 -10.93 15.76 -8.85
N GLU A 49 -11.79 16.59 -9.40
CA GLU A 49 -12.48 17.67 -8.69
C GLU A 49 -13.43 17.15 -7.61
N GLU A 50 -13.96 15.95 -7.79
CA GLU A 50 -14.84 15.25 -6.85
C GLU A 50 -14.07 14.44 -5.80
N GLY A 51 -12.73 14.40 -5.88
CA GLY A 51 -11.88 13.66 -4.93
C GLY A 51 -11.77 12.15 -5.23
N GLN A 52 -12.22 11.70 -6.42
CA GLN A 52 -12.09 10.32 -6.87
C GLN A 52 -10.69 10.07 -7.45
N LEU A 53 -10.30 8.79 -7.58
CA LEU A 53 -9.01 8.43 -8.17
C LEU A 53 -8.95 8.85 -9.65
N LYS A 54 -8.01 9.72 -9.99
CA LYS A 54 -7.82 10.16 -11.37
C LYS A 54 -6.78 9.31 -12.08
N TRP A 55 -7.26 8.48 -13.00
CA TRP A 55 -6.42 7.63 -13.83
C TRP A 55 -5.98 8.38 -15.09
N LEU A 56 -4.68 8.35 -15.38
CA LEU A 56 -4.10 8.96 -16.57
C LEU A 56 -3.83 7.92 -17.65
N ASN A 57 -3.90 8.35 -18.92
CA ASN A 57 -3.45 7.54 -20.03
C ASN A 57 -1.95 7.77 -20.28
N PRO A 58 -1.27 6.89 -21.04
CA PRO A 58 0.15 7.06 -21.35
C PRO A 58 0.49 8.40 -22.00
N THR A 59 -0.43 8.94 -22.80
CA THR A 59 -0.27 10.24 -23.50
C THR A 59 -0.25 11.44 -22.56
N ASP A 60 -0.83 11.30 -21.37
CA ASP A 60 -0.98 12.39 -20.41
C ASP A 60 0.22 12.45 -19.44
N LEU A 61 1.12 11.45 -19.54
CA LEU A 61 2.27 11.33 -18.67
C LEU A 61 3.49 12.10 -19.20
N PRO A 62 4.35 12.62 -18.30
CA PRO A 62 5.67 13.09 -18.71
C PRO A 62 6.54 11.91 -19.18
N SER A 63 7.67 12.19 -19.80
CA SER A 63 8.68 11.17 -20.10
C SER A 63 9.05 10.43 -18.82
N LEU A 64 8.80 9.12 -18.78
CA LEU A 64 9.04 8.31 -17.60
C LEU A 64 10.54 8.18 -17.32
N THR A 65 10.98 8.65 -16.18
CA THR A 65 12.35 8.47 -15.69
C THR A 65 12.52 7.17 -14.89
N HIS A 66 11.40 6.56 -14.48
CA HIS A 66 11.38 5.36 -13.64
C HIS A 66 10.33 4.38 -14.16
N GLN A 67 10.64 3.10 -14.01
CA GLN A 67 9.67 2.03 -14.30
C GLN A 67 8.47 2.15 -13.34
N PRO A 68 7.22 2.17 -13.85
CA PRO A 68 6.02 2.15 -13.02
C PRO A 68 5.88 0.79 -12.29
N ALA A 69 5.04 0.75 -11.27
CA ALA A 69 4.69 -0.49 -10.58
C ALA A 69 3.38 -1.04 -11.16
N LEU A 70 3.38 -2.26 -11.67
CA LEU A 70 2.17 -2.93 -12.12
C LEU A 70 1.29 -3.26 -10.91
N LEU A 71 0.08 -2.73 -10.87
CA LEU A 71 -0.93 -3.06 -9.86
C LEU A 71 -1.68 -4.33 -10.21
N GLY A 72 -2.04 -4.46 -11.48
CA GLY A 72 -2.75 -5.61 -12.04
C GLY A 72 -3.32 -5.28 -13.40
N ILE A 73 -4.21 -6.15 -13.86
CA ILE A 73 -4.88 -6.04 -15.16
C ILE A 73 -6.39 -6.12 -14.94
N ASP A 74 -7.13 -5.26 -15.60
CA ASP A 74 -8.59 -5.29 -15.69
C ASP A 74 -9.00 -5.15 -17.14
N ASP A 75 -9.87 -6.05 -17.62
CA ASP A 75 -10.35 -6.08 -19.01
C ASP A 75 -9.19 -5.91 -20.04
N ASN A 76 -8.11 -6.67 -19.86
CA ASN A 76 -6.87 -6.62 -20.63
C ASN A 76 -6.11 -5.28 -20.58
N LYS A 77 -6.51 -4.34 -19.77
CA LYS A 77 -5.85 -3.03 -19.59
C LYS A 77 -4.94 -3.08 -18.37
N PRO A 78 -3.63 -2.85 -18.54
CA PRO A 78 -2.71 -2.82 -17.41
C PRO A 78 -2.89 -1.55 -16.59
N HIS A 79 -2.90 -1.72 -15.28
CA HIS A 79 -3.02 -0.64 -14.30
C HIS A 79 -1.70 -0.51 -13.53
N PHE A 80 -1.18 0.70 -13.48
CA PHE A 80 0.12 1.00 -12.90
C PHE A 80 0.02 2.07 -11.82
N ALA A 81 0.93 2.03 -10.84
CA ALA A 81 1.23 3.14 -9.95
C ALA A 81 2.56 3.79 -10.35
N LEU A 82 2.61 5.13 -10.31
CA LEU A 82 3.78 5.91 -10.68
C LEU A 82 4.03 7.04 -9.69
N ASP A 83 5.25 7.12 -9.16
CA ASP A 83 5.69 8.25 -8.32
C ASP A 83 6.33 9.33 -9.20
N LEU A 84 5.76 10.52 -9.20
CA LEU A 84 6.23 11.68 -9.94
C LEU A 84 6.97 12.72 -9.06
N SER A 85 7.27 12.38 -7.80
CA SER A 85 7.86 13.32 -6.82
C SER A 85 9.15 13.99 -7.30
N ASP A 86 9.94 13.27 -8.08
CA ASP A 86 11.23 13.74 -8.62
C ASP A 86 11.14 14.05 -10.13
N THR A 87 9.93 14.11 -10.69
CA THR A 87 9.72 14.33 -12.14
C THR A 87 9.03 15.66 -12.38
N PRO A 88 9.57 16.56 -13.21
CA PRO A 88 8.86 17.78 -13.62
C PRO A 88 7.58 17.40 -14.36
N TRP A 89 6.43 17.72 -13.79
CA TRP A 89 5.14 17.49 -14.40
C TRP A 89 4.31 18.77 -14.43
N VAL A 90 3.74 19.08 -15.60
CA VAL A 90 3.03 20.34 -15.89
C VAL A 90 1.51 20.14 -15.87
N GLY A 91 1.03 18.91 -15.67
CA GLY A 91 -0.39 18.59 -15.60
C GLY A 91 -1.08 19.13 -14.35
N ASP A 92 -2.36 18.86 -14.25
CA ASP A 92 -3.16 19.14 -13.07
C ASP A 92 -2.52 18.52 -11.81
N LYS A 93 -2.36 19.34 -10.76
CA LYS A 93 -1.63 18.97 -9.53
C LYS A 93 -2.57 18.75 -8.35
N GLN A 94 -3.74 18.23 -8.58
CA GLN A 94 -4.70 17.95 -7.54
C GLN A 94 -4.35 16.64 -6.82
N PHE A 95 -3.48 16.72 -5.81
CA PHE A 95 -3.02 15.59 -5.01
C PHE A 95 -3.62 15.63 -3.61
N ALA A 96 -4.22 14.52 -3.19
CA ALA A 96 -4.86 14.35 -1.88
C ALA A 96 -4.14 13.32 -1.01
N ASP A 97 -4.30 13.43 0.29
CA ASP A 97 -3.84 12.40 1.24
C ASP A 97 -4.63 11.12 1.04
N CYS A 98 -3.93 9.99 0.97
CA CYS A 98 -4.56 8.70 0.67
C CYS A 98 -5.57 8.23 1.73
N ARG A 99 -5.42 8.60 3.00
CA ARG A 99 -6.39 8.25 4.04
C ARG A 99 -7.68 9.05 3.86
N THR A 100 -7.55 10.33 3.56
CA THR A 100 -8.70 11.19 3.27
C THR A 100 -9.42 10.69 2.02
N THR A 101 -8.68 10.41 0.95
CA THR A 101 -9.24 9.88 -0.30
C THR A 101 -9.98 8.56 -0.07
N ALA A 102 -9.41 7.64 0.73
CA ALA A 102 -10.02 6.34 1.03
C ALA A 102 -11.39 6.44 1.75
N MET A 103 -11.72 7.57 2.35
CA MET A 103 -13.05 7.79 2.97
C MET A 103 -14.14 8.18 1.97
N HIS A 104 -13.77 8.51 0.73
CA HIS A 104 -14.69 9.05 -0.28
C HIS A 104 -14.81 8.20 -1.55
N ILE A 105 -13.90 7.23 -1.73
CA ILE A 105 -13.90 6.33 -2.89
C ILE A 105 -14.55 4.98 -2.56
N SER A 106 -14.82 4.17 -3.58
CA SER A 106 -15.43 2.84 -3.42
C SER A 106 -14.52 1.85 -2.69
N GLY A 107 -15.09 0.81 -2.08
CA GLY A 107 -14.34 -0.26 -1.41
C GLY A 107 -13.28 -0.92 -2.32
N PRO A 108 -13.60 -1.35 -3.55
CA PRO A 108 -12.62 -1.89 -4.50
C PRO A 108 -11.46 -0.93 -4.79
N GLU A 109 -11.73 0.35 -4.97
CA GLU A 109 -10.71 1.37 -5.23
C GLU A 109 -9.83 1.63 -4.02
N THR A 110 -10.34 1.49 -2.78
CA THR A 110 -9.49 1.58 -1.58
C THR A 110 -8.44 0.49 -1.54
N GLY A 111 -8.76 -0.72 -2.02
CA GLY A 111 -7.81 -1.82 -2.16
C GLY A 111 -6.70 -1.51 -3.17
N ILE A 112 -7.06 -0.90 -4.31
CA ILE A 112 -6.08 -0.45 -5.32
C ILE A 112 -5.19 0.66 -4.75
N LEU A 113 -5.78 1.66 -4.12
CA LEU A 113 -5.06 2.78 -3.50
C LEU A 113 -4.08 2.32 -2.43
N ALA A 114 -4.50 1.40 -1.57
CA ALA A 114 -3.66 0.83 -0.52
C ALA A 114 -2.46 0.07 -1.09
N GLN A 115 -2.67 -0.76 -2.11
CA GLN A 115 -1.60 -1.46 -2.82
C GLN A 115 -0.63 -0.47 -3.46
N ALA A 116 -1.13 0.49 -4.23
CA ALA A 116 -0.32 1.46 -4.96
C ALA A 116 0.58 2.26 -3.99
N ARG A 117 -0.03 2.86 -2.96
CA ARG A 117 0.70 3.64 -1.97
C ARG A 117 1.73 2.82 -1.21
N SER A 118 1.38 1.63 -0.77
CA SER A 118 2.29 0.74 -0.04
C SER A 118 3.49 0.34 -0.89
N GLN A 119 3.25 -0.02 -2.15
CA GLN A 119 4.29 -0.44 -3.07
C GLN A 119 5.25 0.70 -3.44
N LEU A 120 4.72 1.91 -3.68
CA LEU A 120 5.55 3.08 -3.97
C LEU A 120 6.37 3.53 -2.75
N ASP A 121 5.79 3.53 -1.54
CA ASP A 121 6.51 3.84 -0.30
C ASP A 121 7.64 2.83 -0.06
N TRP A 122 7.37 1.54 -0.28
CA TRP A 122 8.38 0.51 -0.18
C TRP A 122 9.50 0.68 -1.20
N HIS A 123 9.21 0.99 -2.47
CA HIS A 123 10.23 1.29 -3.48
C HIS A 123 11.10 2.47 -3.06
N ARG A 124 10.48 3.53 -2.55
CA ARG A 124 11.17 4.73 -2.11
C ARG A 124 12.12 4.47 -0.94
N LYS A 125 11.72 3.65 0.02
CA LYS A 125 12.50 3.28 1.21
C LYS A 125 13.61 2.28 0.92
N ASN A 126 13.49 1.50 -0.16
CA ASN A 126 14.41 0.43 -0.52
C ASN A 126 15.16 0.71 -1.84
N ARG A 127 15.54 1.95 -2.07
CA ARG A 127 16.30 2.35 -3.27
C ARG A 127 17.71 1.71 -3.31
N PHE A 128 18.25 1.39 -2.15
CA PHE A 128 19.60 0.84 -1.99
C PHE A 128 19.55 -0.47 -1.21
N CYS A 129 20.47 -1.36 -1.55
CA CYS A 129 20.61 -2.65 -0.88
C CYS A 129 21.14 -2.47 0.54
N ALA A 130 20.44 -3.02 1.52
CA ALA A 130 20.85 -2.96 2.94
C ALA A 130 22.15 -3.74 3.25
N VAL A 131 22.62 -4.60 2.32
CA VAL A 131 23.81 -5.43 2.52
C VAL A 131 25.04 -4.79 1.90
N CYS A 132 24.98 -4.30 0.65
CA CYS A 132 26.14 -3.79 -0.05
C CYS A 132 26.06 -2.31 -0.45
N GLY A 133 24.94 -1.63 -0.16
CA GLY A 133 24.74 -0.22 -0.46
C GLY A 133 24.47 0.11 -1.93
N SER A 134 24.54 -0.85 -2.85
CA SER A 134 24.30 -0.62 -4.29
C SER A 134 22.81 -0.39 -4.58
N LYS A 135 22.51 0.20 -5.73
CA LYS A 135 21.14 0.44 -6.17
C LYS A 135 20.36 -0.86 -6.33
N ASN A 136 19.07 -0.77 -6.11
CA ASN A 136 18.11 -1.84 -6.42
C ASN A 136 17.33 -1.48 -7.68
N ARG A 137 17.13 -2.48 -8.57
CA ARG A 137 16.22 -2.39 -9.71
C ARG A 137 14.89 -3.09 -9.42
N LYS A 138 13.84 -2.67 -10.08
CA LYS A 138 12.52 -3.31 -9.99
C LYS A 138 12.50 -4.54 -10.88
N GLU A 139 11.92 -5.62 -10.36
CA GLU A 139 11.61 -6.84 -11.11
C GLU A 139 10.15 -7.23 -10.86
N ARG A 140 9.61 -8.10 -11.68
CA ARG A 140 8.24 -8.63 -11.59
C ARG A 140 7.18 -7.52 -11.53
N GLY A 141 7.30 -6.53 -12.40
CA GLY A 141 6.41 -5.38 -12.40
C GLY A 141 6.47 -4.56 -11.10
N GLY A 142 7.60 -4.59 -10.40
CA GLY A 142 7.85 -3.84 -9.17
C GLY A 142 7.43 -4.57 -7.88
N GLN A 143 7.03 -5.83 -7.93
CA GLN A 143 6.76 -6.62 -6.72
C GLN A 143 8.03 -7.08 -6.01
N VAL A 144 9.15 -7.12 -6.72
CA VAL A 144 10.46 -7.51 -6.20
C VAL A 144 11.45 -6.42 -6.52
N LEU A 145 12.35 -6.14 -5.62
CA LEU A 145 13.57 -5.39 -5.89
C LEU A 145 14.75 -6.34 -5.90
N ARG A 146 15.68 -6.12 -6.82
CA ARG A 146 16.92 -6.88 -6.91
C ARG A 146 18.11 -5.94 -6.88
N CYS A 147 19.09 -6.26 -6.06
CA CYS A 147 20.33 -5.51 -6.01
C CYS A 147 21.12 -5.67 -7.31
N GLU A 148 21.60 -4.57 -7.89
CA GLU A 148 22.35 -4.58 -9.14
C GLU A 148 23.75 -5.21 -9.00
N THR A 149 24.28 -5.33 -7.77
CA THR A 149 25.62 -5.84 -7.52
C THR A 149 25.64 -7.22 -6.88
N CYS A 150 24.97 -7.37 -5.72
CA CYS A 150 24.99 -8.67 -5.01
C CYS A 150 23.79 -9.57 -5.35
N GLU A 151 22.95 -9.12 -6.28
CA GLU A 151 21.80 -9.84 -6.84
C GLU A 151 20.75 -10.32 -5.83
N ARG A 152 20.84 -9.86 -4.58
CA ARG A 152 19.86 -10.18 -3.53
C ARG A 152 18.48 -9.69 -3.91
N HIS A 153 17.49 -10.54 -3.75
CA HIS A 153 16.08 -10.17 -3.85
C HIS A 153 15.60 -9.56 -2.54
N ILE A 154 14.80 -8.52 -2.67
CA ILE A 154 14.17 -7.81 -1.56
C ILE A 154 12.67 -7.84 -1.83
N PHE A 155 11.90 -8.30 -0.85
CA PHE A 155 10.45 -8.44 -0.93
C PHE A 155 9.77 -7.41 -0.03
N PRO A 156 8.56 -6.94 -0.38
CA PRO A 156 7.75 -6.15 0.53
C PRO A 156 7.53 -6.90 1.83
N ARG A 157 7.53 -6.17 2.94
CA ARG A 157 7.22 -6.71 4.26
C ARG A 157 5.84 -6.23 4.68
N THR A 158 5.11 -7.11 5.34
CA THR A 158 3.90 -6.78 6.07
C THR A 158 4.20 -6.95 7.54
N ASP A 159 3.72 -6.00 8.36
CA ASP A 159 3.87 -6.06 9.80
C ASP A 159 2.52 -6.52 10.38
N PRO A 160 2.38 -7.80 10.78
CA PRO A 160 1.12 -8.31 11.30
C PRO A 160 0.80 -7.64 12.64
N VAL A 161 -0.46 -7.23 12.79
CA VAL A 161 -0.98 -6.60 13.99
C VAL A 161 -2.23 -7.32 14.46
N VAL A 162 -2.38 -7.48 15.76
CA VAL A 162 -3.60 -7.98 16.38
C VAL A 162 -4.31 -6.83 17.07
N ILE A 163 -5.63 -6.76 16.89
CA ILE A 163 -6.52 -5.88 17.65
C ILE A 163 -7.44 -6.77 18.47
N MET A 164 -7.53 -6.51 19.77
CA MET A 164 -8.22 -7.36 20.74
C MET A 164 -9.36 -6.59 21.38
N LEU A 165 -10.56 -7.11 21.29
CA LEU A 165 -11.70 -6.60 22.06
C LEU A 165 -11.84 -7.46 23.32
N ILE A 166 -11.54 -6.89 24.49
CA ILE A 166 -11.67 -7.57 25.79
C ILE A 166 -13.08 -7.24 26.33
N ILE A 167 -13.88 -8.27 26.50
CA ILE A 167 -15.26 -8.17 26.97
C ILE A 167 -15.32 -8.50 28.47
N ASP A 168 -16.14 -7.77 29.22
CA ASP A 168 -16.38 -8.02 30.63
C ASP A 168 -17.16 -9.34 30.80
N ALA A 169 -16.56 -10.32 31.48
CA ALA A 169 -17.20 -11.62 31.68
C ALA A 169 -18.51 -11.57 32.50
N SER A 170 -18.73 -10.48 33.24
CA SER A 170 -19.98 -10.28 34.04
C SER A 170 -21.04 -9.50 33.29
N ASN A 171 -20.68 -8.79 32.21
CA ASN A 171 -21.60 -8.03 31.37
C ASN A 171 -21.03 -7.87 29.94
N GLU A 172 -21.51 -8.68 29.01
CA GLU A 172 -21.05 -8.73 27.61
C GLU A 172 -21.31 -7.41 26.82
N GLU A 173 -22.12 -6.50 27.34
CA GLU A 173 -22.30 -5.18 26.77
C GLU A 173 -21.15 -4.20 27.08
N ARG A 174 -20.19 -4.60 27.91
CA ARG A 174 -19.05 -3.79 28.34
C ARG A 174 -17.74 -4.35 27.78
N CYS A 175 -16.89 -3.47 27.26
CA CYS A 175 -15.57 -3.81 26.79
C CYS A 175 -14.50 -2.87 27.33
N LEU A 176 -13.26 -3.33 27.34
CA LEU A 176 -12.10 -2.52 27.70
C LEU A 176 -11.60 -1.75 26.48
N LEU A 177 -11.55 -0.43 26.61
CA LEU A 177 -10.89 0.45 25.64
C LEU A 177 -9.76 1.21 26.32
N GLY A 178 -8.66 1.39 25.60
CA GLY A 178 -7.51 2.17 26.02
C GLY A 178 -7.43 3.52 25.31
N GLN A 179 -6.87 4.50 25.99
CA GLN A 179 -6.52 5.77 25.36
C GLN A 179 -5.00 5.83 25.18
N GLY A 180 -4.54 5.93 23.93
CA GLY A 180 -3.12 6.07 23.62
C GLY A 180 -2.54 7.41 24.10
N LYS A 181 -1.22 7.48 24.27
CA LYS A 181 -0.50 8.71 24.60
C LYS A 181 -0.41 9.66 23.39
N GLY A 182 -0.16 10.93 23.61
CA GLY A 182 0.08 11.92 22.55
C GLY A 182 -1.19 12.44 21.87
N ARG A 183 -1.27 12.36 20.53
CA ARG A 183 -2.39 12.93 19.76
C ARG A 183 -3.76 12.31 20.11
N MET A 184 -3.79 11.06 20.51
CA MET A 184 -5.03 10.37 20.85
C MET A 184 -5.65 10.93 22.13
N VAL A 185 -4.85 11.38 23.08
CA VAL A 185 -5.34 12.07 24.29
C VAL A 185 -6.01 13.39 23.93
N GLN A 186 -5.40 14.16 23.02
CA GLN A 186 -5.94 15.47 22.61
C GLN A 186 -7.25 15.36 21.83
N SER A 187 -7.45 14.26 21.09
CA SER A 187 -8.66 14.01 20.32
C SER A 187 -9.74 13.26 21.08
N ASN A 188 -9.51 12.93 22.36
CA ASN A 188 -10.40 12.12 23.20
C ASN A 188 -10.79 10.77 22.54
N PHE A 189 -9.84 10.17 21.81
CA PHE A 189 -10.05 8.91 21.09
C PHE A 189 -9.65 7.73 21.98
N TYR A 190 -10.51 6.72 22.01
CA TYR A 190 -10.28 5.44 22.64
C TYR A 190 -10.27 4.34 21.58
N SER A 191 -9.49 3.30 21.78
CA SER A 191 -9.41 2.15 20.88
C SER A 191 -9.32 0.85 21.65
N ALA A 192 -9.64 -0.26 20.99
CA ALA A 192 -9.28 -1.58 21.48
C ALA A 192 -7.76 -1.72 21.60
N LEU A 193 -7.30 -2.63 22.45
CA LEU A 193 -5.87 -2.92 22.60
C LEU A 193 -5.33 -3.52 21.31
N ALA A 194 -4.15 -3.08 20.89
CA ALA A 194 -3.50 -3.57 19.67
C ALA A 194 -2.00 -3.68 19.87
N GLY A 195 -1.39 -4.67 19.23
CA GLY A 195 0.05 -4.88 19.23
C GLY A 195 0.53 -5.54 17.95
N PHE A 196 1.77 -5.25 17.56
CA PHE A 196 2.44 -5.97 16.48
C PHE A 196 2.91 -7.33 16.99
N ILE A 197 2.86 -8.32 16.11
CA ILE A 197 3.37 -9.68 16.40
C ILE A 197 4.88 -9.67 16.19
N ASP A 198 5.64 -10.04 17.22
CA ASP A 198 7.09 -10.17 17.14
C ASP A 198 7.51 -11.51 16.52
N GLN A 199 8.79 -11.61 16.13
CA GLN A 199 9.34 -12.82 15.53
C GLN A 199 9.26 -14.01 16.51
N GLY A 200 8.60 -15.08 16.08
CA GLY A 200 8.38 -16.27 16.89
C GLY A 200 7.19 -16.19 17.84
N GLU A 201 6.46 -15.10 17.85
CA GLU A 201 5.23 -14.93 18.60
C GLU A 201 4.01 -15.40 17.80
N SER A 202 3.07 -16.06 18.44
CA SER A 202 1.76 -16.37 17.87
C SER A 202 0.74 -15.30 18.23
N ILE A 203 -0.40 -15.28 17.55
CA ILE A 203 -1.54 -14.39 17.88
C ILE A 203 -1.96 -14.59 19.34
N ASP A 204 -2.03 -15.84 19.80
CA ASP A 204 -2.41 -16.16 21.18
C ASP A 204 -1.35 -15.69 22.18
N CYS A 205 -0.06 -15.82 21.84
CA CYS A 205 1.02 -15.29 22.68
C CYS A 205 0.85 -13.81 22.91
N LEU A 206 0.63 -13.02 21.85
CA LEU A 206 0.44 -11.57 21.97
C LEU A 206 -0.76 -11.23 22.86
N LEU A 207 -1.85 -11.99 22.77
CA LEU A 207 -3.04 -11.80 23.61
C LEU A 207 -2.71 -11.95 25.10
N TYR A 208 -1.88 -12.93 25.47
CA TYR A 208 -1.53 -13.23 26.87
C TYR A 208 -0.35 -12.41 27.39
N THR A 209 0.55 -11.98 26.51
CA THR A 209 1.77 -11.25 26.88
C THR A 209 1.62 -9.73 26.73
N SER A 210 0.53 -9.27 26.07
CA SER A 210 0.27 -7.85 25.93
C SER A 210 0.26 -7.17 27.30
N PRO A 211 1.09 -6.13 27.52
CA PRO A 211 1.17 -5.51 28.84
C PRO A 211 -0.21 -5.00 29.27
N SER A 212 -0.55 -5.30 30.51
CA SER A 212 -1.73 -4.72 31.14
C SER A 212 -1.64 -3.20 31.04
N PRO A 213 -2.77 -2.46 30.89
CA PRO A 213 -2.78 -0.99 30.87
C PRO A 213 -2.17 -0.30 32.11
N ARG A 214 -1.51 -1.05 32.96
CA ARG A 214 -0.89 -0.56 34.21
C ARG A 214 0.60 -0.25 34.10
N ASP A 215 1.26 -0.57 32.99
CA ASP A 215 2.69 -0.29 32.80
C ASP A 215 2.95 0.97 31.97
#